data_7dac92f5024eb4392ee91b0f462c131d
#
_entry.id   7dac92f5024eb4392ee91b0f462c131d
#
_cell.length_a   1.000
_cell.length_b   1.000
_cell.length_c   1.000
_cell.angle_alpha   90.00
_cell.angle_beta   90.00
_cell.angle_gamma   90.00
#
_symmetry.space_group_name_H-M   'P 1'
#
loop_
_entity.id
_entity.type
_entity.pdbx_description
1 polymer ?
#
loop_
_entity_poly.entity_id
_entity_poly.type
_entity_poly.pdbx_seq_one_letter_code
_entity_poly.pdbx_strand_id
1 'polypeptide(L)'
;MKSDRSKRRNREKIYELLLGLCVVVLVSFAFPRLSWIGPLGYGLIAVLLTQLVMIRKTVLTLEDRLYQLLGLGALVALVLWQITPVRWVVSGVPLVLTWSVLVGWSVIRLVERLSQERKVTAGLLMGAAAGYLLLGLTAGLVMSAVETIQPGSFEPLNILRESANGPDASVLMSMRAFSQINYFAFICLTTVGFGDIQPVLPISQMLAVVTGIIGPLYLAVVMGVLIGRYTNQVEEEDVVEHNDLL
;
A
#
# COMPACT_ATOMS: atom_id res chain seq x y z
N MET A 1 1.53 -33.65 -2.96
CA MET A 1 0.47 -33.05 -3.80
C MET A 1 -0.66 -32.32 -3.04
N LYS A 2 -1.32 -32.94 -2.01
CA LYS A 2 -2.38 -32.25 -1.21
C LYS A 2 -1.89 -31.01 -0.43
N SER A 3 -0.66 -31.05 0.13
CA SER A 3 -0.08 -29.95 0.92
C SER A 3 0.18 -28.68 0.08
N ASP A 4 0.60 -28.85 -1.19
CA ASP A 4 0.91 -27.70 -2.07
C ASP A 4 -0.36 -26.97 -2.56
N ARG A 5 -1.42 -27.74 -2.86
CA ARG A 5 -2.73 -27.14 -3.23
C ARG A 5 -3.33 -26.34 -2.07
N SER A 6 -3.19 -26.82 -0.83
CA SER A 6 -3.68 -26.10 0.36
C SER A 6 -2.90 -24.79 0.58
N LYS A 7 -1.56 -24.82 0.47
CA LYS A 7 -0.72 -23.62 0.60
C LYS A 7 -0.98 -22.59 -0.49
N ARG A 8 -1.24 -23.04 -1.73
CA ARG A 8 -1.58 -22.15 -2.85
C ARG A 8 -2.93 -21.46 -2.61
N ARG A 9 -3.98 -22.22 -2.22
CA ARG A 9 -5.31 -21.67 -1.92
C ARG A 9 -5.30 -20.67 -0.77
N ASN A 10 -4.46 -20.89 0.25
CA ASN A 10 -4.32 -19.93 1.36
C ASN A 10 -3.65 -18.63 0.90
N ARG A 11 -2.67 -18.68 -0.01
CA ARG A 11 -2.04 -17.48 -0.57
C ARG A 11 -3.01 -16.66 -1.42
N GLU A 12 -3.80 -17.29 -2.27
CA GLU A 12 -4.82 -16.62 -3.10
C GLU A 12 -5.81 -15.86 -2.20
N LYS A 13 -6.29 -16.50 -1.13
CA LYS A 13 -7.16 -15.83 -0.14
C LYS A 13 -6.51 -14.63 0.55
N ILE A 14 -5.21 -14.68 0.83
CA ILE A 14 -4.50 -13.55 1.45
C ILE A 14 -4.41 -12.37 0.48
N TYR A 15 -4.17 -12.62 -0.82
CA TYR A 15 -4.17 -11.56 -1.82
C TYR A 15 -5.56 -10.93 -2.00
N GLU A 16 -6.62 -11.74 -2.01
CA GLU A 16 -8.00 -11.27 -2.03
C GLU A 16 -8.31 -10.40 -0.80
N LEU A 17 -7.94 -10.87 0.39
CA LEU A 17 -8.13 -10.13 1.64
C LEU A 17 -7.32 -8.81 1.63
N LEU A 18 -6.08 -8.85 1.16
CA LEU A 18 -5.22 -7.67 1.08
C LEU A 18 -5.82 -6.62 0.14
N LEU A 19 -6.26 -7.04 -1.05
CA LEU A 19 -6.93 -6.15 -2.00
C LEU A 19 -8.22 -5.57 -1.41
N GLY A 20 -9.07 -6.43 -0.84
CA GLY A 20 -10.31 -6.02 -0.20
C GLY A 20 -10.07 -5.02 0.92
N LEU A 21 -9.05 -5.24 1.75
CA LEU A 21 -8.69 -4.34 2.84
C LEU A 21 -8.16 -3.00 2.34
N CYS A 22 -7.32 -2.98 1.29
CA CYS A 22 -6.88 -1.73 0.67
C CYS A 22 -8.07 -0.92 0.13
N VAL A 23 -9.03 -1.59 -0.53
CA VAL A 23 -10.25 -0.94 -1.03
C VAL A 23 -11.10 -0.40 0.12
N VAL A 24 -11.28 -1.15 1.21
CA VAL A 24 -12.02 -0.70 2.40
C VAL A 24 -11.36 0.54 3.02
N VAL A 25 -10.03 0.58 3.13
CA VAL A 25 -9.30 1.76 3.62
C VAL A 25 -9.53 2.95 2.69
N LEU A 26 -9.45 2.77 1.38
CA LEU A 26 -9.73 3.83 0.40
C LEU A 26 -11.16 4.37 0.51
N VAL A 27 -12.14 3.48 0.58
CA VAL A 27 -13.55 3.86 0.73
C VAL A 27 -13.79 4.58 2.05
N SER A 28 -13.07 4.23 3.13
CA SER A 28 -13.20 4.89 4.43
C SER A 28 -12.84 6.39 4.38
N PHE A 29 -11.97 6.79 3.45
CA PHE A 29 -11.62 8.22 3.27
C PHE A 29 -12.79 9.06 2.73
N ALA A 30 -13.75 8.43 2.03
CA ALA A 30 -14.95 9.13 1.54
C ALA A 30 -15.98 9.42 2.64
N PHE A 31 -15.88 8.71 3.79
CA PHE A 31 -16.86 8.80 4.87
C PHE A 31 -16.22 9.26 6.18
N PRO A 32 -16.35 10.52 6.59
CA PRO A 32 -15.74 11.04 7.83
C PRO A 32 -16.14 10.25 9.10
N ARG A 33 -17.34 9.65 9.12
CA ARG A 33 -17.82 8.83 10.25
C ARG A 33 -17.08 7.47 10.35
N LEU A 34 -16.45 7.01 9.27
CA LEU A 34 -15.73 5.75 9.18
C LEU A 34 -14.20 5.94 9.28
N SER A 35 -13.74 7.14 9.59
CA SER A 35 -12.31 7.49 9.64
C SER A 35 -11.49 6.63 10.61
N TRP A 36 -12.11 6.06 11.66
CA TRP A 36 -11.48 5.11 12.58
C TRP A 36 -11.08 3.78 11.91
N ILE A 37 -11.71 3.44 10.76
CA ILE A 37 -11.36 2.24 9.97
C ILE A 37 -9.98 2.39 9.34
N GLY A 38 -9.56 3.60 8.98
CA GLY A 38 -8.24 3.85 8.37
C GLY A 38 -7.09 3.25 9.18
N PRO A 39 -6.84 3.70 10.41
CA PRO A 39 -5.77 3.17 11.27
C PRO A 39 -5.87 1.66 11.52
N LEU A 40 -7.07 1.13 11.74
CA LEU A 40 -7.27 -0.32 11.87
C LEU A 40 -6.93 -1.06 10.57
N GLY A 41 -7.32 -0.51 9.43
CA GLY A 41 -7.00 -1.06 8.11
C GLY A 41 -5.50 -1.13 7.88
N TYR A 42 -4.76 -0.06 8.19
CA TYR A 42 -3.29 -0.07 8.12
C TYR A 42 -2.69 -1.13 9.04
N GLY A 43 -3.17 -1.29 10.27
CA GLY A 43 -2.73 -2.34 11.20
C GLY A 43 -2.96 -3.74 10.64
N LEU A 44 -4.15 -4.01 10.10
CA LEU A 44 -4.49 -5.30 9.48
C LEU A 44 -3.67 -5.56 8.21
N ILE A 45 -3.40 -4.55 7.38
CA ILE A 45 -2.51 -4.66 6.22
C ILE A 45 -1.10 -5.07 6.68
N ALA A 46 -0.54 -4.44 7.71
CA ALA A 46 0.77 -4.80 8.26
C ALA A 46 0.80 -6.26 8.73
N VAL A 47 -0.25 -6.72 9.43
CA VAL A 47 -0.37 -8.12 9.86
C VAL A 47 -0.45 -9.07 8.66
N LEU A 48 -1.27 -8.76 7.65
CA LEU A 48 -1.40 -9.61 6.46
C LEU A 48 -0.08 -9.68 5.67
N LEU A 49 0.62 -8.56 5.52
CA LEU A 49 1.93 -8.54 4.86
C LEU A 49 2.96 -9.38 5.59
N THR A 50 2.99 -9.33 6.93
CA THR A 50 3.91 -10.17 7.74
C THR A 50 3.54 -11.65 7.66
N GLN A 51 2.25 -12.00 7.69
CA GLN A 51 1.79 -13.40 7.53
C GLN A 51 2.12 -13.97 6.16
N LEU A 52 2.06 -13.16 5.11
CA LEU A 52 2.35 -13.58 3.75
C LEU A 52 3.80 -14.10 3.59
N VAL A 53 4.72 -13.61 4.41
CA VAL A 53 6.11 -14.09 4.48
C VAL A 53 6.22 -15.40 5.28
N MET A 54 5.46 -15.55 6.37
CA MET A 54 5.55 -16.72 7.25
C MET A 54 5.11 -18.04 6.60
N ILE A 55 4.16 -17.99 5.67
CA ILE A 55 3.55 -19.21 5.07
C ILE A 55 4.58 -20.02 4.22
N ARG A 56 5.69 -19.44 3.85
CA ARG A 56 6.60 -20.05 2.84
C ARG A 56 7.74 -20.91 3.38
N LYS A 57 8.23 -20.74 4.61
CA LYS A 57 9.49 -21.38 5.03
C LYS A 57 9.38 -22.12 6.36
N THR A 58 9.88 -23.34 6.36
CA THR A 58 10.13 -24.14 7.57
C THR A 58 11.36 -23.64 8.36
N VAL A 59 12.26 -22.90 7.70
CA VAL A 59 13.43 -22.28 8.31
C VAL A 59 13.42 -20.78 7.99
N LEU A 60 13.35 -19.96 9.05
CA LEU A 60 13.40 -18.50 8.94
C LEU A 60 14.83 -18.05 8.61
N THR A 61 15.01 -17.36 7.49
CA THR A 61 16.27 -16.68 7.17
C THR A 61 16.38 -15.38 8.00
N LEU A 62 17.60 -14.82 8.08
CA LEU A 62 17.84 -13.53 8.72
C LEU A 62 16.95 -12.43 8.13
N GLU A 63 16.77 -12.43 6.81
CA GLU A 63 15.89 -11.49 6.09
C GLU A 63 14.42 -11.62 6.53
N ASP A 64 13.94 -12.84 6.75
CA ASP A 64 12.56 -13.06 7.18
C ASP A 64 12.32 -12.59 8.61
N ARG A 65 13.33 -12.73 9.48
CA ARG A 65 13.30 -12.18 10.86
C ARG A 65 13.31 -10.65 10.87
N LEU A 66 14.16 -10.03 10.04
CA LEU A 66 14.20 -8.58 9.87
C LEU A 66 12.87 -8.03 9.38
N TYR A 67 12.25 -8.71 8.42
CA TYR A 67 10.92 -8.33 7.92
C TYR A 67 9.83 -8.44 8.99
N GLN A 68 9.87 -9.49 9.82
CA GLN A 68 8.94 -9.63 10.95
C GLN A 68 9.13 -8.54 12.00
N LEU A 69 10.39 -8.23 12.35
CA LEU A 69 10.72 -7.14 13.26
C LEU A 69 10.24 -5.79 12.70
N LEU A 70 10.38 -5.58 11.40
CA LEU A 70 9.89 -4.38 10.72
C LEU A 70 8.37 -4.28 10.78
N GLY A 71 7.65 -5.39 10.53
CA GLY A 71 6.19 -5.44 10.64
C GLY A 71 5.70 -5.19 12.08
N LEU A 72 6.37 -5.77 13.07
CA LEU A 72 6.08 -5.50 14.48
C LEU A 72 6.37 -4.05 14.83
N GLY A 73 7.50 -3.51 14.35
CA GLY A 73 7.86 -2.10 14.51
C GLY A 73 6.81 -1.15 13.92
N ALA A 74 6.29 -1.47 12.74
CA ALA A 74 5.22 -0.71 12.09
C ALA A 74 3.92 -0.72 12.91
N LEU A 75 3.55 -1.87 13.49
CA LEU A 75 2.38 -1.98 14.38
C LEU A 75 2.58 -1.20 15.67
N VAL A 76 3.76 -1.30 16.31
CA VAL A 76 4.07 -0.54 17.53
C VAL A 76 4.06 0.96 17.24
N ALA A 77 4.66 1.39 16.12
CA ALA A 77 4.65 2.79 15.69
C ALA A 77 3.24 3.31 15.42
N LEU A 78 2.36 2.48 14.82
CA LEU A 78 0.95 2.82 14.60
C LEU A 78 0.22 3.03 15.95
N VAL A 79 0.39 2.13 16.90
CA VAL A 79 -0.23 2.23 18.25
C VAL A 79 0.30 3.46 18.98
N LEU A 80 1.61 3.69 18.95
CA LEU A 80 2.22 4.87 19.55
C LEU A 80 1.66 6.17 18.95
N TRP A 81 1.51 6.22 17.62
CA TRP A 81 0.94 7.38 16.94
C TRP A 81 -0.52 7.64 17.36
N GLN A 82 -1.31 6.59 17.58
CA GLN A 82 -2.70 6.71 18.04
C GLN A 82 -2.82 7.21 19.48
N ILE A 83 -1.87 6.85 20.35
CA ILE A 83 -1.91 7.19 21.79
C ILE A 83 -1.26 8.54 22.05
N THR A 84 -0.33 8.97 21.17
CA THR A 84 0.44 10.20 21.39
C THR A 84 -0.39 11.43 21.04
N PRO A 85 -0.47 12.47 21.91
CA PRO A 85 -1.20 13.69 21.61
C PRO A 85 -0.68 14.37 20.33
N VAL A 86 -1.58 14.92 19.53
CA VAL A 86 -1.30 15.60 18.22
C VAL A 86 -0.23 16.70 18.28
N ARG A 87 0.14 17.16 19.48
CA ARG A 87 1.18 18.19 19.72
C ARG A 87 2.62 17.71 19.53
N TRP A 88 2.85 16.41 19.41
CA TRP A 88 4.19 15.87 19.21
C TRP A 88 4.43 15.62 17.70
N VAL A 89 4.89 16.66 17.01
CA VAL A 89 5.18 16.68 15.57
C VAL A 89 6.06 15.51 15.11
N VAL A 90 6.92 15.00 16.00
CA VAL A 90 7.88 13.92 15.67
C VAL A 90 7.27 12.51 15.79
N SER A 91 6.09 12.34 16.38
CA SER A 91 5.53 11.01 16.68
C SER A 91 5.14 10.20 15.44
N GLY A 92 4.84 10.87 14.32
CA GLY A 92 4.48 10.20 13.05
C GLY A 92 5.68 9.72 12.23
N VAL A 93 6.89 10.24 12.47
CA VAL A 93 8.09 9.89 11.68
C VAL A 93 8.45 8.42 11.78
N PRO A 94 8.50 7.77 12.96
CA PRO A 94 8.79 6.34 13.07
C PRO A 94 7.75 5.48 12.33
N LEU A 95 6.47 5.86 12.38
CA LEU A 95 5.41 5.17 11.67
C LEU A 95 5.64 5.22 10.16
N VAL A 96 5.90 6.40 9.62
CA VAL A 96 6.12 6.59 8.17
C VAL A 96 7.35 5.82 7.70
N LEU A 97 8.46 5.89 8.43
CA LEU A 97 9.68 5.16 8.06
C LEU A 97 9.47 3.65 8.08
N THR A 98 8.95 3.11 9.17
CA THR A 98 8.74 1.66 9.30
C THR A 98 7.71 1.16 8.29
N TRP A 99 6.64 1.90 8.05
CA TRP A 99 5.62 1.57 7.07
C TRP A 99 6.14 1.61 5.64
N SER A 100 6.84 2.68 5.26
CA SER A 100 7.39 2.82 3.90
C SER A 100 8.37 1.71 3.57
N VAL A 101 9.26 1.35 4.51
CA VAL A 101 10.20 0.24 4.33
C VAL A 101 9.45 -1.09 4.27
N LEU A 102 8.44 -1.32 5.13
CA LEU A 102 7.64 -2.55 5.12
C LEU A 102 6.91 -2.74 3.79
N VAL A 103 6.22 -1.70 3.30
CA VAL A 103 5.48 -1.76 2.05
C VAL A 103 6.43 -1.86 0.85
N GLY A 104 7.49 -1.05 0.81
CA GLY A 104 8.50 -1.13 -0.25
C GLY A 104 9.10 -2.53 -0.39
N TRP A 105 9.51 -3.13 0.73
CA TRP A 105 10.00 -4.51 0.75
C TRP A 105 8.93 -5.52 0.31
N SER A 106 7.68 -5.33 0.75
CA SER A 106 6.55 -6.19 0.36
C SER A 106 6.27 -6.13 -1.13
N VAL A 107 6.31 -4.93 -1.73
CA VAL A 107 6.11 -4.73 -3.17
C VAL A 107 7.24 -5.38 -3.97
N ILE A 108 8.50 -5.22 -3.56
CA ILE A 108 9.65 -5.88 -4.22
C ILE A 108 9.45 -7.40 -4.20
N ARG A 109 9.18 -7.98 -3.02
CA ARG A 109 8.92 -9.42 -2.88
C ARG A 109 7.70 -9.88 -3.66
N LEU A 110 6.69 -9.05 -3.81
CA LEU A 110 5.51 -9.35 -4.62
C LEU A 110 5.89 -9.43 -6.10
N VAL A 111 6.63 -8.46 -6.63
CA VAL A 111 7.10 -8.45 -8.02
C VAL A 111 8.03 -9.63 -8.30
N GLU A 112 8.96 -9.96 -7.40
CA GLU A 112 9.82 -11.16 -7.51
C GLU A 112 8.99 -12.44 -7.59
N ARG A 113 7.93 -12.55 -6.81
CA ARG A 113 7.02 -13.71 -6.85
C ARG A 113 6.22 -13.76 -8.14
N LEU A 114 5.71 -12.61 -8.62
CA LEU A 114 5.08 -12.52 -9.93
C LEU A 114 6.02 -13.07 -11.03
N SER A 115 7.30 -12.77 -10.96
CA SER A 115 8.29 -13.25 -11.93
C SER A 115 8.65 -14.74 -11.79
N GLN A 116 8.36 -15.40 -10.66
CA GLN A 116 8.69 -16.80 -10.38
C GLN A 116 7.53 -17.80 -10.61
N GLU A 117 6.29 -17.32 -10.60
CA GLU A 117 5.12 -18.17 -10.82
C GLU A 117 5.00 -18.54 -12.30
N ARG A 118 4.84 -19.83 -12.60
CA ARG A 118 4.72 -20.32 -13.98
C ARG A 118 3.38 -19.99 -14.64
N LYS A 119 2.30 -19.92 -13.86
CA LYS A 119 0.94 -19.67 -14.37
C LYS A 119 0.36 -18.39 -13.81
N VAL A 120 -0.20 -17.56 -14.69
CA VAL A 120 -0.96 -16.37 -14.29
C VAL A 120 -2.28 -16.82 -13.69
N THR A 121 -2.52 -16.51 -12.41
CA THR A 121 -3.74 -16.85 -11.69
C THR A 121 -4.48 -15.58 -11.26
N ALA A 122 -5.81 -15.69 -11.06
CA ALA A 122 -6.60 -14.58 -10.54
C ALA A 122 -6.04 -14.02 -9.22
N GLY A 123 -5.57 -14.89 -8.31
CA GLY A 123 -4.93 -14.46 -7.06
C GLY A 123 -3.66 -13.64 -7.28
N LEU A 124 -2.88 -13.94 -8.32
CA LEU A 124 -1.68 -13.19 -8.67
C LEU A 124 -2.04 -11.78 -9.17
N LEU A 125 -3.08 -11.66 -10.00
CA LEU A 125 -3.61 -10.37 -10.47
C LEU A 125 -4.14 -9.52 -9.31
N MET A 126 -4.87 -10.13 -8.37
CA MET A 126 -5.35 -9.46 -7.16
C MET A 126 -4.19 -8.98 -6.27
N GLY A 127 -3.12 -9.79 -6.15
CA GLY A 127 -1.90 -9.40 -5.47
C GLY A 127 -1.22 -8.19 -6.12
N ALA A 128 -1.14 -8.18 -7.45
CA ALA A 128 -0.58 -7.06 -8.21
C ALA A 128 -1.42 -5.77 -8.02
N ALA A 129 -2.74 -5.88 -8.11
CA ALA A 129 -3.64 -4.75 -7.85
C ALA A 129 -3.49 -4.23 -6.40
N ALA A 130 -3.42 -5.13 -5.40
CA ALA A 130 -3.17 -4.76 -4.01
C ALA A 130 -1.83 -4.04 -3.84
N GLY A 131 -0.77 -4.47 -4.52
CA GLY A 131 0.54 -3.81 -4.52
C GLY A 131 0.47 -2.36 -5.02
N TYR A 132 -0.29 -2.11 -6.09
CA TYR A 132 -0.52 -0.76 -6.60
C TYR A 132 -1.24 0.14 -5.60
N LEU A 133 -2.31 -0.37 -4.98
CA LEU A 133 -3.04 0.37 -3.95
C LEU A 133 -2.17 0.64 -2.71
N LEU A 134 -1.33 -0.33 -2.31
CA LEU A 134 -0.39 -0.14 -1.21
C LEU A 134 0.62 0.98 -1.47
N LEU A 135 1.11 1.13 -2.71
CA LEU A 135 1.98 2.25 -3.08
C LEU A 135 1.26 3.59 -2.90
N GLY A 136 0.00 3.71 -3.33
CA GLY A 136 -0.80 4.92 -3.14
C GLY A 136 -1.04 5.25 -1.66
N LEU A 137 -1.44 4.24 -0.87
CA LEU A 137 -1.65 4.39 0.58
C LEU A 137 -0.35 4.81 1.29
N THR A 138 0.79 4.26 0.88
CA THR A 138 2.10 4.62 1.45
C THR A 138 2.49 6.05 1.07
N ALA A 139 2.30 6.44 -0.19
CA ALA A 139 2.55 7.81 -0.63
C ALA A 139 1.69 8.81 0.16
N GLY A 140 0.39 8.51 0.35
CA GLY A 140 -0.51 9.33 1.16
C GLY A 140 -0.06 9.45 2.61
N LEU A 141 0.42 8.35 3.22
CA LEU A 141 0.95 8.36 4.58
C LEU A 141 2.21 9.22 4.69
N VAL A 142 3.16 9.08 3.74
CA VAL A 142 4.40 9.88 3.70
C VAL A 142 4.07 11.36 3.52
N MET A 143 3.21 11.70 2.58
CA MET A 143 2.78 13.08 2.33
C MET A 143 2.07 13.68 3.54
N SER A 144 1.22 12.91 4.23
CA SER A 144 0.55 13.34 5.46
C SER A 144 1.52 13.60 6.60
N ALA A 145 2.60 12.82 6.70
CA ALA A 145 3.65 13.08 7.68
C ALA A 145 4.41 14.37 7.37
N VAL A 146 4.71 14.63 6.09
CA VAL A 146 5.36 15.88 5.70
C VAL A 146 4.48 17.08 6.02
N GLU A 147 3.17 17.02 5.75
CA GLU A 147 2.22 18.08 6.15
C GLU A 147 2.18 18.27 7.67
N THR A 148 2.29 17.19 8.45
CA THR A 148 2.32 17.26 9.92
C THR A 148 3.60 17.93 10.43
N ILE A 149 4.76 17.65 9.80
CA ILE A 149 6.07 18.21 10.18
C ILE A 149 6.21 19.66 9.69
N GLN A 150 5.73 19.94 8.49
CA GLN A 150 5.78 21.24 7.83
C GLN A 150 4.39 21.61 7.31
N PRO A 151 3.52 22.17 8.16
CA PRO A 151 2.17 22.59 7.76
C PRO A 151 2.22 23.59 6.61
N GLY A 152 1.30 23.46 5.62
CA GLY A 152 1.30 24.24 4.40
C GLY A 152 2.18 23.65 3.29
N SER A 153 2.59 22.39 3.41
CA SER A 153 3.29 21.67 2.34
C SER A 153 2.38 21.37 1.15
N PHE A 154 1.07 21.27 1.39
CA PHE A 154 0.05 21.01 0.37
C PHE A 154 -1.09 22.02 0.51
N GLU A 155 -1.47 22.71 -0.58
CA GLU A 155 -2.53 23.72 -0.60
C GLU A 155 -3.38 23.63 -1.88
N PRO A 156 -4.66 24.04 -1.83
CA PRO A 156 -5.45 24.31 -0.63
C PRO A 156 -5.92 22.99 0.02
N LEU A 157 -5.63 22.80 1.29
CA LEU A 157 -6.36 21.82 2.06
C LEU A 157 -7.64 22.53 2.55
N ASN A 158 -8.80 22.08 2.08
CA ASN A 158 -10.12 22.61 2.52
C ASN A 158 -10.41 22.18 3.95
N ILE A 159 -9.59 22.67 4.85
CA ILE A 159 -9.81 22.61 6.28
C ILE A 159 -10.86 23.68 6.54
N LEU A 160 -12.15 23.30 6.49
CA LEU A 160 -13.23 24.24 6.80
C LEU A 160 -12.93 24.89 8.15
N ARG A 161 -12.59 26.16 8.10
CA ARG A 161 -12.40 27.03 9.27
C ARG A 161 -13.72 27.27 10.01
N GLU A 162 -14.81 26.75 9.46
CA GLU A 162 -16.15 26.82 10.02
C GLU A 162 -16.33 25.75 11.09
N SER A 163 -16.48 26.19 12.32
CA SER A 163 -16.86 25.45 13.53
C SER A 163 -15.72 24.85 14.38
N ALA A 164 -14.60 25.55 14.48
CA ALA A 164 -13.49 25.13 15.36
C ALA A 164 -13.67 25.59 16.83
N ASN A 165 -14.84 25.41 17.42
CA ASN A 165 -15.07 25.79 18.84
C ASN A 165 -15.38 24.61 19.76
N GLY A 166 -15.01 23.37 19.39
CA GLY A 166 -15.18 22.20 20.23
C GLY A 166 -13.90 21.36 20.36
N PRO A 167 -13.74 20.56 21.45
CA PRO A 167 -12.58 19.71 21.65
C PRO A 167 -12.37 18.66 20.54
N ASP A 168 -13.43 18.29 19.80
CA ASP A 168 -13.39 17.31 18.70
C ASP A 168 -13.02 17.94 17.36
N ALA A 169 -13.01 19.27 17.26
CA ALA A 169 -12.77 19.98 15.99
C ALA A 169 -11.36 19.71 15.44
N SER A 170 -10.36 19.65 16.28
CA SER A 170 -8.95 19.40 15.90
C SER A 170 -8.74 18.00 15.31
N VAL A 171 -9.43 16.99 15.85
CA VAL A 171 -9.32 15.59 15.39
C VAL A 171 -10.01 15.42 14.04
N LEU A 172 -11.23 15.97 13.88
CA LEU A 172 -11.95 15.93 12.61
C LEU A 172 -11.22 16.70 11.50
N MET A 173 -10.54 17.78 11.85
CA MET A 173 -9.75 18.60 10.94
C MET A 173 -8.51 17.84 10.44
N SER A 174 -7.80 17.16 11.33
CA SER A 174 -6.66 16.31 10.96
C SER A 174 -7.08 15.10 10.11
N MET A 175 -8.24 14.51 10.37
CA MET A 175 -8.79 13.40 9.57
C MET A 175 -9.17 13.82 8.16
N ARG A 176 -9.74 15.01 7.99
CA ARG A 176 -10.07 15.56 6.67
C ARG A 176 -8.80 15.87 5.86
N ALA A 177 -7.82 16.51 6.47
CA ALA A 177 -6.53 16.76 5.83
C ALA A 177 -5.87 15.46 5.38
N PHE A 178 -5.87 14.43 6.24
CA PHE A 178 -5.36 13.11 5.90
C PHE A 178 -6.07 12.48 4.69
N SER A 179 -7.41 12.57 4.64
CA SER A 179 -8.19 12.08 3.49
C SER A 179 -7.86 12.83 2.20
N GLN A 180 -7.75 14.17 2.24
CA GLN A 180 -7.42 15.00 1.09
C GLN A 180 -5.99 14.74 0.58
N ILE A 181 -5.04 14.55 1.48
CA ILE A 181 -3.66 14.23 1.11
C ILE A 181 -3.57 12.83 0.50
N ASN A 182 -4.31 11.85 1.01
CA ASN A 182 -4.39 10.53 0.39
C ASN A 182 -5.01 10.60 -1.00
N TYR A 183 -6.09 11.35 -1.18
CA TYR A 183 -6.64 11.62 -2.51
C TYR A 183 -5.58 12.21 -3.44
N PHE A 184 -4.85 13.26 -3.00
CA PHE A 184 -3.77 13.86 -3.77
C PHE A 184 -2.67 12.83 -4.13
N ALA A 185 -2.28 11.96 -3.19
CA ALA A 185 -1.30 10.90 -3.46
C ALA A 185 -1.76 9.95 -4.58
N PHE A 186 -3.05 9.57 -4.58
CA PHE A 186 -3.60 8.71 -5.63
C PHE A 186 -3.70 9.40 -6.98
N ILE A 187 -4.08 10.68 -7.04
CA ILE A 187 -4.09 11.40 -8.33
C ILE A 187 -2.67 11.62 -8.88
N CYS A 188 -1.65 11.73 -8.03
CA CYS A 188 -0.26 11.72 -8.46
C CYS A 188 0.15 10.32 -8.96
N LEU A 189 -0.14 9.25 -8.20
CA LEU A 189 0.21 7.87 -8.54
C LEU A 189 -0.40 7.44 -9.89
N THR A 190 -1.64 7.85 -10.15
CA THR A 190 -2.37 7.55 -11.39
C THR A 190 -2.06 8.55 -12.51
N THR A 191 -1.23 9.57 -12.26
CA THR A 191 -0.87 10.64 -13.21
C THR A 191 -2.04 11.48 -13.71
N VAL A 192 -3.17 11.49 -12.99
CA VAL A 192 -4.36 12.28 -13.34
C VAL A 192 -4.12 13.77 -13.11
N GLY A 193 -3.59 14.15 -11.93
CA GLY A 193 -3.13 15.50 -11.62
C GLY A 193 -4.18 16.59 -11.86
N PHE A 194 -5.34 16.55 -11.19
CA PHE A 194 -6.40 17.56 -11.38
C PHE A 194 -5.96 19.00 -11.04
N GLY A 195 -4.91 19.16 -10.21
CA GLY A 195 -4.39 20.48 -9.84
C GLY A 195 -5.23 21.23 -8.80
N ASP A 196 -6.19 20.57 -8.18
CA ASP A 196 -7.03 21.07 -7.10
C ASP A 196 -6.29 21.10 -5.75
N ILE A 197 -5.30 20.25 -5.56
CA ILE A 197 -4.33 20.28 -4.47
C ILE A 197 -2.94 20.36 -5.12
N GLN A 198 -2.08 21.24 -4.59
CA GLN A 198 -0.75 21.48 -5.13
C GLN A 198 0.30 21.37 -4.03
N PRO A 199 1.47 20.76 -4.32
CA PRO A 199 2.60 20.75 -3.41
C PRO A 199 3.30 22.12 -3.48
N VAL A 200 3.47 22.78 -2.35
CA VAL A 200 4.03 24.13 -2.25
C VAL A 200 5.52 24.11 -1.91
N LEU A 201 5.92 23.26 -0.98
CA LEU A 201 7.30 23.16 -0.53
C LEU A 201 8.15 22.21 -1.39
N PRO A 202 9.47 22.43 -1.49
CA PRO A 202 10.33 21.57 -2.33
C PRO A 202 10.23 20.08 -2.01
N ILE A 203 10.11 19.71 -0.73
CA ILE A 203 9.98 18.31 -0.32
C ILE A 203 8.64 17.69 -0.78
N SER A 204 7.55 18.43 -0.67
CA SER A 204 6.23 17.97 -1.13
C SER A 204 6.18 17.88 -2.66
N GLN A 205 6.84 18.81 -3.38
CA GLN A 205 6.97 18.76 -4.84
C GLN A 205 7.74 17.52 -5.28
N MET A 206 8.87 17.20 -4.63
CA MET A 206 9.62 15.99 -4.94
C MET A 206 8.85 14.71 -4.63
N LEU A 207 8.08 14.67 -3.54
CA LEU A 207 7.21 13.52 -3.24
C LEU A 207 6.13 13.32 -4.30
N ALA A 208 5.52 14.38 -4.78
CA ALA A 208 4.53 14.32 -5.86
C ALA A 208 5.18 13.76 -7.15
N VAL A 209 6.36 14.26 -7.53
CA VAL A 209 7.10 13.76 -8.71
C VAL A 209 7.47 12.29 -8.56
N VAL A 210 8.06 11.89 -7.43
CA VAL A 210 8.44 10.50 -7.18
C VAL A 210 7.22 9.58 -7.21
N THR A 211 6.10 9.98 -6.63
CA THR A 211 4.85 9.22 -6.66
C THR A 211 4.32 9.07 -8.09
N GLY A 212 4.35 10.16 -8.88
CA GLY A 212 3.94 10.15 -10.29
C GLY A 212 4.83 9.28 -11.20
N ILE A 213 6.10 9.08 -10.83
CA ILE A 213 7.02 8.17 -11.54
C ILE A 213 6.78 6.71 -11.14
N ILE A 214 6.62 6.45 -9.83
CA ILE A 214 6.47 5.08 -9.30
C ILE A 214 5.20 4.41 -9.82
N GLY A 215 4.10 5.15 -9.99
CA GLY A 215 2.83 4.59 -10.46
C GLY A 215 2.94 3.91 -11.82
N PRO A 216 3.26 4.65 -12.89
CA PRO A 216 3.44 4.10 -14.23
C PRO A 216 4.56 3.06 -14.30
N LEU A 217 5.67 3.27 -13.57
CA LEU A 217 6.77 2.31 -13.53
C LEU A 217 6.32 0.96 -12.97
N TYR A 218 5.56 0.97 -11.86
CA TYR A 218 4.99 -0.25 -11.30
C TYR A 218 4.09 -0.97 -12.30
N LEU A 219 3.18 -0.23 -12.95
CA LEU A 219 2.28 -0.82 -13.95
C LEU A 219 3.06 -1.39 -15.14
N ALA A 220 4.08 -0.69 -15.64
CA ALA A 220 4.92 -1.17 -16.74
C ALA A 220 5.65 -2.48 -16.39
N VAL A 221 6.24 -2.56 -15.19
CA VAL A 221 6.95 -3.78 -14.72
C VAL A 221 5.97 -4.93 -14.54
N VAL A 222 4.83 -4.69 -13.85
CA VAL A 222 3.84 -5.73 -13.59
C VAL A 222 3.22 -6.24 -14.89
N MET A 223 2.82 -5.34 -15.79
CA MET A 223 2.26 -5.72 -17.10
C MET A 223 3.29 -6.47 -17.95
N GLY A 224 4.55 -6.03 -17.97
CA GLY A 224 5.63 -6.74 -18.68
C GLY A 224 5.81 -8.17 -18.19
N VAL A 225 5.82 -8.37 -16.86
CA VAL A 225 5.91 -9.70 -16.25
C VAL A 225 4.68 -10.56 -16.57
N LEU A 226 3.48 -10.00 -16.46
CA LEU A 226 2.23 -10.72 -16.71
C LEU A 226 2.09 -11.14 -18.18
N ILE A 227 2.36 -10.22 -19.11
CA ILE A 227 2.30 -10.51 -20.56
C ILE A 227 3.33 -11.59 -20.91
N GLY A 228 4.59 -11.46 -20.49
CA GLY A 228 5.61 -12.45 -20.76
C GLY A 228 5.27 -13.84 -20.22
N ARG A 229 4.58 -13.91 -19.07
CA ARG A 229 4.11 -15.19 -18.51
C ARG A 229 2.92 -15.77 -19.27
N TYR A 230 2.00 -14.94 -19.69
CA TYR A 230 0.85 -15.37 -20.46
C TYR A 230 1.29 -15.96 -21.81
N THR A 231 2.20 -15.29 -22.53
CA THR A 231 2.75 -15.77 -23.79
C THR A 231 3.41 -17.13 -23.64
N ASN A 232 4.27 -17.32 -22.64
CA ASN A 232 4.91 -18.61 -22.39
C ASN A 232 3.91 -19.73 -22.05
N GLN A 233 2.77 -19.41 -21.40
CA GLN A 233 1.71 -20.40 -21.16
C GLN A 233 1.05 -20.89 -22.43
N VAL A 234 0.73 -19.96 -23.34
CA VAL A 234 0.09 -20.28 -24.63
C VAL A 234 1.03 -21.15 -25.44
N GLU A 235 2.33 -20.81 -25.52
CA GLU A 235 3.32 -21.61 -26.25
C GLU A 235 3.46 -23.04 -25.67
N GLU A 236 3.46 -23.21 -24.33
CA GLU A 236 3.51 -24.54 -23.70
C GLU A 236 2.26 -25.38 -24.01
N GLU A 237 1.08 -24.78 -24.04
CA GLU A 237 -0.20 -25.45 -24.36
C GLU A 237 -0.24 -25.87 -25.82
N ASP A 238 0.18 -25.01 -26.76
CA ASP A 238 0.24 -25.31 -28.19
C ASP A 238 1.20 -26.46 -28.52
N VAL A 239 2.37 -26.51 -27.85
CA VAL A 239 3.36 -27.60 -28.03
C VAL A 239 2.83 -28.95 -27.51
N VAL A 240 2.10 -28.96 -26.39
CA VAL A 240 1.50 -30.16 -25.84
C VAL A 240 0.40 -30.69 -26.76
N GLU A 241 -0.48 -29.82 -27.26
CA GLU A 241 -1.57 -30.19 -28.17
C GLU A 241 -1.03 -30.75 -29.48
N HIS A 242 0.06 -30.17 -30.02
CA HIS A 242 0.69 -30.66 -31.23
C HIS A 242 1.34 -32.05 -31.03
N ASN A 243 1.92 -32.32 -29.88
CA ASN A 243 2.53 -33.63 -29.57
C ASN A 243 1.49 -34.73 -29.31
N ASP A 244 0.27 -34.38 -28.84
CA ASP A 244 -0.82 -35.34 -28.61
C ASP A 244 -1.55 -35.73 -29.90
N LEU A 245 -1.31 -34.99 -31.00
CA LEU A 245 -1.88 -35.25 -32.34
C LEU A 245 -0.96 -36.09 -33.26
N LEU A 246 0.26 -36.37 -32.85
CA LEU A 246 1.27 -37.18 -33.56
C LEU A 246 1.37 -38.58 -32.95
#